data_4c9230fe95b119f4b467d4597fe2ee6c
#
_entry.id   4c9230fe95b119f4b467d4597fe2ee6c
#
_cell.length_a   1.000
_cell.length_b   1.000
_cell.length_c   1.000
_cell.angle_alpha   90.00
_cell.angle_beta   90.00
_cell.angle_gamma   90.00
#
_symmetry.space_group_name_H-M   'P 1'
#
loop_
_entity.id
_entity.type
_entity.pdbx_description
1 polymer ?
#
loop_
_entity_poly.entity_id
_entity_poly.type
_entity_poly.pdbx_seq_one_letter_code
_entity_poly.pdbx_strand_id
1 'polypeptide(L)'
;MGLTRKSPEWYRETYPLLFERIQAREKELDGRYRQAWAWARKAADLLRKSFSAQRVVVFGSLTNRKLFHQYSDIDIAAWGIPTERYFAAVGAITALVRGFDVDLITPDTSTISDALREAIERDGMEV
;
A
#
# COMPACT_ATOMS: atom_id res chain seq x y z
N MET A 1 3.36 -32.31 -18.36
CA MET A 1 1.96 -31.90 -18.58
C MET A 1 1.56 -30.85 -17.58
N GLY A 2 1.11 -29.71 -18.05
CA GLY A 2 0.55 -28.69 -17.19
C GLY A 2 -0.86 -29.03 -16.73
N LEU A 3 -1.23 -28.57 -15.55
CA LEU A 3 -2.61 -28.64 -15.07
C LEU A 3 -3.44 -27.62 -15.83
N THR A 4 -4.54 -28.05 -16.42
CA THR A 4 -5.47 -27.15 -17.08
C THR A 4 -6.28 -26.39 -16.02
N ARG A 5 -6.25 -25.06 -16.08
CA ARG A 5 -7.09 -24.25 -15.22
C ARG A 5 -8.55 -24.46 -15.56
N LYS A 6 -9.35 -24.68 -14.54
CA LYS A 6 -10.80 -24.75 -14.68
C LYS A 6 -11.39 -23.34 -14.67
N SER A 7 -12.51 -23.16 -15.35
CA SER A 7 -13.22 -21.89 -15.37
C SER A 7 -13.85 -21.57 -14.01
N PRO A 8 -14.16 -20.29 -13.72
CA PRO A 8 -14.93 -19.93 -12.54
C PRO A 8 -16.26 -20.67 -12.44
N GLU A 9 -16.93 -20.86 -13.57
CA GLU A 9 -18.20 -21.59 -13.64
C GLU A 9 -18.04 -23.04 -13.19
N TRP A 10 -16.94 -23.67 -13.58
CA TRP A 10 -16.64 -25.05 -13.18
C TRP A 10 -16.51 -25.16 -11.66
N TYR A 11 -15.79 -24.23 -11.01
CA TYR A 11 -15.64 -24.19 -9.55
C TYR A 11 -16.94 -23.89 -8.84
N ARG A 12 -17.76 -23.02 -9.40
CA ARG A 12 -19.06 -22.68 -8.84
C ARG A 12 -19.97 -23.92 -8.80
N GLU A 13 -19.96 -24.71 -9.86
CA GLU A 13 -20.78 -25.93 -9.98
C GLU A 13 -20.21 -27.10 -9.18
N THR A 14 -18.88 -27.27 -9.21
CA THR A 14 -18.20 -28.41 -8.62
C THR A 14 -17.93 -28.24 -7.12
N TYR A 15 -17.55 -27.03 -6.71
CA TYR A 15 -17.21 -26.71 -5.33
C TYR A 15 -17.90 -25.42 -4.89
N PRO A 16 -19.21 -25.40 -4.76
CA PRO A 16 -19.95 -24.14 -4.50
C PRO A 16 -19.54 -23.45 -3.21
N LEU A 17 -19.31 -24.20 -2.12
CA LEU A 17 -18.90 -23.58 -0.85
C LEU A 17 -17.49 -22.99 -0.90
N LEU A 18 -16.58 -23.68 -1.58
CA LEU A 18 -15.24 -23.19 -1.80
C LEU A 18 -15.26 -21.93 -2.66
N PHE A 19 -16.05 -21.95 -3.73
CA PHE A 19 -16.21 -20.80 -4.61
C PHE A 19 -16.75 -19.58 -3.85
N GLU A 20 -17.76 -19.74 -3.02
CA GLU A 20 -18.31 -18.66 -2.20
C GLU A 20 -17.28 -18.09 -1.23
N ARG A 21 -16.46 -18.94 -0.59
CA ARG A 21 -15.40 -18.49 0.32
C ARG A 21 -14.33 -17.69 -0.40
N ILE A 22 -13.94 -18.13 -1.58
CA ILE A 22 -12.95 -17.40 -2.40
C ILE A 22 -13.51 -16.04 -2.80
N GLN A 23 -14.76 -16.00 -3.24
CA GLN A 23 -15.43 -14.74 -3.60
C GLN A 23 -15.53 -13.78 -2.42
N ALA A 24 -15.88 -14.29 -1.24
CA ALA A 24 -15.97 -13.48 -0.03
C ALA A 24 -14.61 -12.89 0.36
N ARG A 25 -13.54 -13.67 0.29
CA ARG A 25 -12.17 -13.21 0.56
C ARG A 25 -11.73 -12.14 -0.42
N GLU A 26 -12.01 -12.32 -1.70
CA GLU A 26 -11.67 -11.32 -2.72
C GLU A 26 -12.43 -10.00 -2.47
N LYS A 27 -13.68 -10.09 -2.09
CA LYS A 27 -14.50 -8.92 -1.78
C LYS A 27 -13.98 -8.17 -0.55
N GLU A 28 -13.61 -8.88 0.50
CA GLU A 28 -13.00 -8.31 1.70
C GLU A 28 -11.68 -7.63 1.36
N LEU A 29 -10.87 -8.27 0.54
CA LEU A 29 -9.57 -7.75 0.13
C LEU A 29 -9.71 -6.49 -0.73
N ASP A 30 -10.69 -6.44 -1.61
CA ASP A 30 -11.00 -5.25 -2.38
C ASP A 30 -11.41 -4.08 -1.48
N GLY A 31 -12.22 -4.35 -0.47
CA GLY A 31 -12.60 -3.36 0.52
C GLY A 31 -11.40 -2.84 1.31
N ARG A 32 -10.54 -3.75 1.75
CA ARG A 32 -9.32 -3.40 2.47
C ARG A 32 -8.36 -2.59 1.58
N TYR A 33 -8.24 -2.95 0.32
CA TYR A 33 -7.42 -2.20 -0.64
C TYR A 33 -7.89 -0.76 -0.79
N ARG A 34 -9.20 -0.55 -0.93
CA ARG A 34 -9.76 0.81 -1.02
C ARG A 34 -9.55 1.60 0.27
N GLN A 35 -9.68 0.96 1.43
CA GLN A 35 -9.39 1.59 2.72
C GLN A 35 -7.92 1.99 2.84
N ALA A 36 -7.01 1.13 2.40
CA ALA A 36 -5.58 1.44 2.41
C ALA A 36 -5.26 2.68 1.58
N TRP A 37 -5.84 2.80 0.39
CA TRP A 37 -5.69 4.00 -0.44
C TRP A 37 -6.26 5.25 0.21
N ALA A 38 -7.41 5.14 0.85
CA ALA A 38 -8.01 6.27 1.56
C ALA A 38 -7.10 6.76 2.70
N TRP A 39 -6.53 5.82 3.47
CA TRP A 39 -5.57 6.16 4.52
C TRP A 39 -4.27 6.74 3.97
N ALA A 40 -3.76 6.19 2.86
CA ALA A 40 -2.56 6.70 2.21
C ALA A 40 -2.73 8.17 1.80
N ARG A 41 -3.88 8.53 1.25
CA ARG A 41 -4.20 9.92 0.88
C ARG A 41 -4.28 10.83 2.09
N LYS A 42 -4.89 10.37 3.17
CA LYS A 42 -4.96 11.14 4.43
C LYS A 42 -3.57 11.34 5.04
N ALA A 43 -2.74 10.31 5.01
CA ALA A 43 -1.36 10.40 5.48
C ALA A 43 -0.56 11.40 4.64
N ALA A 44 -0.72 11.36 3.32
CA ALA A 44 -0.06 12.31 2.42
C ALA A 44 -0.47 13.76 2.72
N ASP A 45 -1.76 14.00 2.94
CA ASP A 45 -2.25 15.33 3.31
C ASP A 45 -1.64 15.82 4.62
N LEU A 46 -1.57 14.95 5.62
CA LEU A 46 -0.95 15.28 6.91
C LEU A 46 0.52 15.63 6.73
N LEU A 47 1.26 14.84 5.94
CA LEU A 47 2.68 15.09 5.70
C LEU A 47 2.91 16.43 5.01
N ARG A 48 2.06 16.81 4.06
CA ARG A 48 2.16 18.10 3.39
C ARG A 48 1.80 19.26 4.32
N LYS A 49 0.70 19.16 5.04
CA LYS A 49 0.19 20.25 5.85
C LYS A 49 1.00 20.49 7.11
N SER A 50 1.49 19.43 7.74
CA SER A 50 2.12 19.52 9.07
C SER A 50 3.63 19.28 9.06
N PHE A 51 4.18 18.68 8.00
CA PHE A 51 5.60 18.29 7.96
C PHE A 51 6.34 18.81 6.73
N SER A 52 5.74 19.70 5.96
CA SER A 52 6.37 20.37 4.83
C SER A 52 6.73 19.44 3.66
N ALA A 53 6.11 18.28 3.57
CA ALA A 53 6.36 17.38 2.44
C ALA A 53 5.98 18.07 1.12
N GLN A 54 6.91 18.08 0.17
CA GLN A 54 6.73 18.68 -1.14
C GLN A 54 6.26 17.66 -2.16
N ARG A 55 6.67 16.39 -2.01
CA ARG A 55 6.29 15.28 -2.85
C ARG A 55 6.01 14.07 -1.96
N VAL A 56 4.91 13.37 -2.23
CA VAL A 56 4.56 12.14 -1.52
C VAL A 56 4.20 11.08 -2.57
N VAL A 57 4.78 9.91 -2.43
CA VAL A 57 4.61 8.78 -3.35
C VAL A 57 4.25 7.54 -2.55
N VAL A 58 3.21 6.84 -2.98
CA VAL A 58 2.88 5.51 -2.49
C VAL A 58 3.62 4.49 -3.35
N PHE A 59 4.25 3.52 -2.71
CA PHE A 59 4.95 2.45 -3.42
C PHE A 59 4.61 1.09 -2.78
N GLY A 60 5.27 0.03 -3.23
CA GLY A 60 5.03 -1.32 -2.71
C GLY A 60 3.73 -1.93 -3.20
N SER A 61 3.19 -2.88 -2.44
CA SER A 61 2.05 -3.70 -2.86
C SER A 61 0.76 -2.90 -3.11
N LEU A 62 0.64 -1.72 -2.49
CA LEU A 62 -0.54 -0.87 -2.69
C LEU A 62 -0.64 -0.34 -4.13
N THR A 63 0.46 -0.30 -4.88
CA THR A 63 0.46 0.14 -6.27
C THR A 63 0.01 -0.95 -7.25
N ASN A 64 -0.16 -2.18 -6.79
CA ASN A 64 -0.58 -3.29 -7.63
C ASN A 64 -1.56 -4.18 -6.87
N ARG A 65 -2.84 -4.10 -7.26
CA ARG A 65 -3.91 -4.87 -6.59
C ARG A 65 -3.61 -6.37 -6.53
N LYS A 66 -2.91 -6.91 -7.53
CA LYS A 66 -2.56 -8.34 -7.58
C LYS A 66 -1.54 -8.74 -6.52
N LEU A 67 -0.70 -7.80 -6.08
CA LEU A 67 0.31 -8.04 -5.04
C LEU A 67 -0.22 -7.71 -3.65
N PHE A 68 -1.32 -6.97 -3.57
CA PHE A 68 -1.91 -6.59 -2.29
C PHE A 68 -2.57 -7.79 -1.62
N HIS A 69 -2.29 -7.98 -0.33
CA HIS A 69 -2.85 -9.06 0.47
C HIS A 69 -3.24 -8.56 1.86
N GLN A 70 -3.84 -9.43 2.67
CA GLN A 70 -4.39 -9.06 3.97
C GLN A 70 -3.37 -8.50 4.97
N TYR A 71 -2.09 -8.77 4.77
CA TYR A 71 -1.00 -8.27 5.62
C TYR A 71 -0.19 -7.17 4.95
N SER A 72 -0.63 -6.66 3.82
CA SER A 72 0.06 -5.58 3.13
C SER A 72 0.10 -4.31 3.97
N ASP A 73 1.26 -3.65 3.97
CA ASP A 73 1.48 -2.36 4.61
C ASP A 73 1.21 -1.22 3.64
N ILE A 74 1.13 -0.01 4.17
CA ILE A 74 1.11 1.22 3.38
C ILE A 74 2.53 1.76 3.37
N ASP A 75 3.17 1.75 2.20
CA ASP A 75 4.54 2.22 2.02
C ASP A 75 4.53 3.60 1.37
N ILE A 76 5.11 4.58 2.06
CA ILE A 76 5.12 5.98 1.62
C ILE A 76 6.55 6.50 1.56
N ALA A 77 6.88 7.15 0.45
CA ALA A 77 8.10 7.94 0.30
C ALA A 77 7.71 9.42 0.26
N ALA A 78 8.41 10.25 1.01
CA ALA A 78 8.15 11.68 1.04
C ALA A 78 9.44 12.48 0.95
N TRP A 79 9.37 13.57 0.24
CA TRP A 79 10.48 14.52 0.04
C TRP A 79 10.12 15.87 0.67
N GLY A 80 11.11 16.55 1.21
CA GLY A 80 10.94 17.87 1.80
C GLY A 80 10.70 17.87 3.31
N ILE A 81 10.59 16.72 3.94
CA ILE A 81 10.45 16.64 5.40
C ILE A 81 11.83 16.86 6.04
N PRO A 82 11.98 17.88 6.92
CA PRO A 82 13.26 18.06 7.62
C PRO A 82 13.65 16.81 8.42
N THR A 83 14.93 16.49 8.41
CA THR A 83 15.46 15.30 9.10
C THR A 83 15.07 15.24 10.56
N GLU A 84 15.14 16.38 11.25
CA GLU A 84 14.80 16.48 12.67
C GLU A 84 13.32 16.25 12.97
N ARG A 85 12.47 16.28 11.95
CA ARG A 85 11.03 16.03 12.10
C ARG A 85 10.60 14.63 11.65
N TYR A 86 11.53 13.80 11.21
CA TYR A 86 11.21 12.49 10.67
C TYR A 86 10.44 11.62 11.67
N PHE A 87 10.93 11.48 12.89
CA PHE A 87 10.27 10.63 13.88
C PHE A 87 8.90 11.17 14.30
N ALA A 88 8.76 12.49 14.36
CA ALA A 88 7.46 13.10 14.61
C ALA A 88 6.47 12.80 13.47
N ALA A 89 6.94 12.83 12.22
CA ALA A 89 6.12 12.50 11.05
C ALA A 89 5.69 11.04 11.09
N VAL A 90 6.60 10.12 11.37
CA VAL A 90 6.29 8.69 11.53
C VAL A 90 5.23 8.48 12.61
N GLY A 91 5.40 9.10 13.76
CA GLY A 91 4.45 9.01 14.86
C GLY A 91 3.07 9.54 14.49
N ALA A 92 3.03 10.66 13.77
CA ALA A 92 1.78 11.29 13.36
C ALA A 92 0.98 10.42 12.37
N ILE A 93 1.63 9.87 11.34
CA ILE A 93 0.93 9.01 10.37
C ILE A 93 0.57 7.66 10.98
N THR A 94 1.40 7.12 11.87
CA THR A 94 1.09 5.87 12.59
C THR A 94 -0.15 6.05 13.49
N ALA A 95 -0.27 7.20 14.14
CA ALA A 95 -1.44 7.51 14.97
C ALA A 95 -2.69 7.77 14.15
N LEU A 96 -2.54 8.32 12.95
CA LEU A 96 -3.66 8.65 12.06
C LEU A 96 -4.27 7.40 11.42
N VAL A 97 -3.43 6.54 10.87
CA VAL A 97 -3.86 5.37 10.10
C VAL A 97 -4.29 4.24 11.02
N ARG A 98 -5.45 3.68 10.74
CA ARG A 98 -6.00 2.57 11.53
C ARG A 98 -6.15 1.32 10.69
N GLY A 99 -5.71 0.19 11.25
CA GLY A 99 -5.86 -1.12 10.62
C GLY A 99 -4.75 -1.48 9.63
N PHE A 100 -3.73 -0.64 9.50
CA PHE A 100 -2.57 -0.88 8.64
C PHE A 100 -1.31 -0.39 9.32
N ASP A 101 -0.21 -1.09 9.09
CA ASP A 101 1.11 -0.56 9.38
C ASP A 101 1.51 0.40 8.26
N VAL A 102 2.17 1.48 8.62
CA VAL A 102 2.62 2.51 7.68
C VAL A 102 4.12 2.66 7.79
N ASP A 103 4.82 2.51 6.67
CA ASP A 103 6.25 2.73 6.58
C ASP A 103 6.51 4.03 5.82
N LEU A 104 7.31 4.91 6.43
CA LEU A 104 7.71 6.17 5.82
C LEU A 104 9.19 6.18 5.55
N ILE A 105 9.57 6.44 4.30
CA ILE A 105 10.95 6.72 3.94
C ILE A 105 11.07 8.13 3.39
N THR A 106 12.24 8.73 3.60
CA THR A 106 12.57 10.09 3.14
C THR A 106 13.82 10.03 2.27
N PRO A 107 13.66 9.76 0.95
CA PRO A 107 14.81 9.49 0.07
C PRO A 107 15.79 10.66 -0.09
N ASP A 108 15.36 11.88 0.14
CA ASP A 108 16.20 13.07 0.08
C ASP A 108 17.05 13.30 1.33
N THR A 109 16.70 12.66 2.45
CA THR A 109 17.42 12.83 3.73
C THR A 109 17.99 11.54 4.29
N SER A 110 17.64 10.39 3.71
CA SER A 110 18.09 9.07 4.15
C SER A 110 18.68 8.30 2.98
N THR A 111 19.70 7.49 3.25
CA THR A 111 20.25 6.59 2.26
C THR A 111 19.30 5.41 2.05
N ILE A 112 18.95 5.18 0.80
CA ILE A 112 18.14 4.02 0.39
C ILE A 112 18.92 3.25 -0.68
N SER A 113 18.60 1.97 -0.85
CA SER A 113 19.22 1.16 -1.89
C SER A 113 18.82 1.64 -3.29
N ASP A 114 19.69 1.39 -4.27
CA ASP A 114 19.36 1.71 -5.66
C ASP A 114 18.14 0.94 -6.15
N ALA A 115 18.00 -0.31 -5.73
CA ALA A 115 16.84 -1.13 -6.08
C ALA A 115 15.53 -0.52 -5.57
N LEU A 116 15.53 0.00 -4.33
CA LEU A 116 14.35 0.65 -3.75
C LEU A 116 14.06 1.96 -4.48
N ARG A 117 15.08 2.75 -4.77
CA ARG A 117 14.93 4.00 -5.53
C ARG A 117 14.31 3.75 -6.91
N GLU A 118 14.82 2.76 -7.62
CA GLU A 118 14.29 2.37 -8.92
C GLU A 118 12.85 1.89 -8.84
N ALA A 119 12.51 1.10 -7.84
CA ALA A 119 11.14 0.62 -7.62
C ALA A 119 10.17 1.80 -7.39
N ILE A 120 10.56 2.78 -6.59
CA ILE A 120 9.75 3.98 -6.33
C ILE A 120 9.54 4.77 -7.62
N GLU A 121 10.61 5.00 -8.39
CA GLU A 121 10.51 5.77 -9.64
C GLU A 121 9.71 5.03 -10.72
N ARG A 122 9.81 3.70 -10.79
CA ARG A 122 9.10 2.91 -11.80
C ARG A 122 7.63 2.70 -11.45
N ASP A 123 7.34 2.29 -10.22
CA ASP A 123 6.03 1.80 -9.80
C ASP A 123 5.30 2.75 -8.85
N GLY A 124 5.98 3.74 -8.30
CA GLY A 124 5.39 4.65 -7.33
C GLY A 124 4.27 5.50 -7.94
N MET A 125 3.26 5.77 -7.12
CA MET A 125 2.12 6.60 -7.50
C MET A 125 2.09 7.86 -6.63
N GLU A 126 2.12 9.02 -7.26
CA GLU A 126 2.02 10.27 -6.54
C GLU A 126 0.62 10.48 -5.97
N VAL A 127 0.57 10.99 -4.79
CA VAL A 127 -0.68 11.24 -4.06
C VAL A 127 -0.77 12.66 -3.53
#